data_23ec9719a36a2328a60d3b6a55a71630
#
_entry.id   23ec9719a36a2328a60d3b6a55a71630
#
_cell.length_a   1.000
_cell.length_b   1.000
_cell.length_c   1.000
_cell.angle_alpha   90.00
_cell.angle_beta   90.00
_cell.angle_gamma   90.00
#
_symmetry.space_group_name_H-M   'P 1'
#
loop_
_entity.id
_entity.type
_entity.pdbx_description
1 polymer ?
#
loop_
_entity_poly.entity_id
_entity_poly.type
_entity_poly.pdbx_seq_one_letter_code
_entity_poly.pdbx_strand_id
1 'polypeptide(L)'
;MLTKRAMKQIKILTSLILVALISASIPAFSQVKKEEIVTAIDQTANCIVNVILDEQGKSRCDYNLTEGKWYPYEVPWHTGQAINALLAGYKIRGNESWLNAAKKAGNYWVGLQIKDHPKLKGMLGATHGDFIGDDVIVFATISDGTPGIYELSRVTKDKKYAKTATEAAEWMMKNMYNAEKGVCYDNVDLKTGAVQKEFSPFWKDKKVGEQTLFDVSRPNTEGSLFKDAYEFSGNTAFKDAFINLCNSLLKLQDENGIWSDFMPNFKDVHSFHPRFNLWYAESLIEAFKLTKDRKYLEAAARTARTHAKAQQKDGTMYYDNYTNGKAPDKGSVTGSEVALSGIVWMELSKLGYKEFDANIEKSAYWLVHNRFAEDHPDKNLRGQVIETRIRSKGKVWLVNRDIGTSFALRFLSDYYKFKSFQN
;
A
#
# COMPACT_ATOMS: atom_id res chain seq x y z
N MET A 1 44.60 41.15 -29.29
CA MET A 1 43.41 40.54 -29.89
C MET A 1 43.54 39.03 -29.90
N LEU A 2 42.75 38.33 -29.14
CA LEU A 2 42.70 36.84 -29.12
C LEU A 2 42.09 36.36 -30.44
N THR A 3 42.69 35.37 -31.07
CA THR A 3 42.21 34.83 -32.34
C THR A 3 40.84 34.10 -32.15
N LYS A 4 39.97 34.12 -33.18
CA LYS A 4 38.67 33.42 -33.16
C LYS A 4 38.77 31.93 -32.71
N ARG A 5 39.92 31.30 -32.91
CA ARG A 5 40.22 29.94 -32.52
C ARG A 5 40.42 29.79 -31.01
N ALA A 6 41.09 30.77 -30.37
CA ALA A 6 41.31 30.81 -28.92
C ALA A 6 39.98 31.06 -28.18
N MET A 7 39.09 31.95 -28.68
CA MET A 7 37.75 32.18 -28.10
C MET A 7 36.84 30.96 -28.22
N LYS A 8 36.96 30.16 -29.29
CA LYS A 8 36.17 28.92 -29.45
C LYS A 8 36.67 27.82 -28.46
N GLN A 9 37.97 27.72 -28.24
CA GLN A 9 38.52 26.79 -27.28
C GLN A 9 38.17 27.16 -25.82
N ILE A 10 38.16 28.45 -25.48
CA ILE A 10 37.75 28.94 -24.14
C ILE A 10 36.26 28.65 -23.91
N LYS A 11 35.39 28.86 -24.92
CA LYS A 11 33.96 28.52 -24.79
C LYS A 11 33.70 27.01 -24.61
N ILE A 12 34.47 26.14 -25.28
CA ILE A 12 34.36 24.70 -25.13
C ILE A 12 34.86 24.27 -23.75
N LEU A 13 35.97 24.85 -23.26
CA LEU A 13 36.54 24.56 -21.93
C LEU A 13 35.56 25.00 -20.81
N THR A 14 34.99 26.22 -20.93
CA THR A 14 33.99 26.72 -19.97
C THR A 14 32.70 25.89 -19.99
N SER A 15 32.26 25.41 -21.14
CA SER A 15 31.08 24.51 -21.22
C SER A 15 31.38 23.14 -20.60
N LEU A 16 32.55 22.57 -20.80
CA LEU A 16 32.96 21.31 -20.21
C LEU A 16 33.15 21.42 -18.69
N ILE A 17 33.72 22.54 -18.19
CA ILE A 17 33.86 22.79 -16.75
C ILE A 17 32.48 23.04 -16.12
N LEU A 18 31.54 23.72 -16.79
CA LEU A 18 30.20 23.93 -16.30
C LEU A 18 29.39 22.63 -16.26
N VAL A 19 29.53 21.74 -17.24
CA VAL A 19 28.94 20.41 -17.24
C VAL A 19 29.54 19.51 -16.15
N ALA A 20 30.87 19.60 -15.93
CA ALA A 20 31.53 18.88 -14.83
C ALA A 20 31.14 19.40 -13.43
N LEU A 21 30.86 20.71 -13.30
CA LEU A 21 30.41 21.31 -12.03
C LEU A 21 28.93 21.09 -11.77
N ILE A 22 28.10 20.91 -12.79
CA ILE A 22 26.68 20.54 -12.63
C ILE A 22 26.52 19.06 -12.29
N SER A 23 27.45 18.18 -12.72
CA SER A 23 27.46 16.78 -12.32
C SER A 23 28.04 16.53 -10.91
N ALA A 24 28.66 17.54 -10.28
CA ALA A 24 29.35 17.41 -8.98
C ALA A 24 28.51 17.82 -7.76
N SER A 25 27.20 18.05 -7.88
CA SER A 25 26.38 18.51 -6.74
C SER A 25 24.99 17.88 -6.66
N ILE A 26 24.85 16.63 -7.07
CA ILE A 26 23.83 15.78 -6.46
C ILE A 26 24.46 15.29 -5.16
N PRO A 27 23.95 15.62 -3.97
CA PRO A 27 24.43 14.96 -2.77
C PRO A 27 24.24 13.47 -3.04
N ALA A 28 25.35 12.72 -3.13
CA ALA A 28 25.27 11.28 -3.20
C ALA A 28 24.52 10.88 -1.94
N PHE A 29 23.27 10.38 -2.08
CA PHE A 29 22.61 9.72 -0.96
C PHE A 29 23.60 8.69 -0.46
N SER A 30 24.09 8.87 0.76
CA SER A 30 24.94 7.86 1.36
C SER A 30 24.11 6.59 1.41
N GLN A 31 24.63 5.53 0.79
CA GLN A 31 23.99 4.24 0.81
C GLN A 31 23.73 3.84 2.26
N VAL A 32 22.50 3.50 2.60
CA VAL A 32 22.15 3.08 3.97
C VAL A 32 22.93 1.82 4.31
N LYS A 33 23.59 1.83 5.45
CA LYS A 33 24.39 0.68 5.92
C LYS A 33 23.48 -0.46 6.35
N LYS A 34 23.98 -1.68 6.22
CA LYS A 34 23.24 -2.90 6.61
C LYS A 34 22.79 -2.85 8.06
N GLU A 35 23.63 -2.35 8.96
CA GLU A 35 23.35 -2.23 10.38
C GLU A 35 22.22 -1.22 10.67
N GLU A 36 22.15 -0.13 9.92
CA GLU A 36 21.08 0.86 10.03
C GLU A 36 19.74 0.25 9.60
N ILE A 37 19.75 -0.56 8.52
CA ILE A 37 18.52 -1.28 8.05
C ILE A 37 18.07 -2.29 9.11
N VAL A 38 18.99 -3.08 9.67
CA VAL A 38 18.69 -4.06 10.73
C VAL A 38 18.09 -3.35 11.96
N THR A 39 18.71 -2.26 12.41
CA THR A 39 18.20 -1.45 13.51
C THR A 39 16.82 -0.91 13.20
N ALA A 40 16.59 -0.41 11.99
CA ALA A 40 15.28 0.09 11.57
C ALA A 40 14.21 -1.02 11.55
N ILE A 41 14.55 -2.22 11.08
CA ILE A 41 13.65 -3.40 11.13
C ILE A 41 13.28 -3.70 12.58
N ASP A 42 14.26 -3.80 13.49
CA ASP A 42 14.03 -4.15 14.90
C ASP A 42 13.13 -3.10 15.60
N GLN A 43 13.42 -1.81 15.41
CA GLN A 43 12.66 -0.71 16.02
C GLN A 43 11.24 -0.65 15.46
N THR A 44 11.08 -0.77 14.15
CA THR A 44 9.76 -0.71 13.49
C THR A 44 8.89 -1.90 13.88
N ALA A 45 9.45 -3.12 13.94
CA ALA A 45 8.71 -4.30 14.38
C ALA A 45 8.32 -4.20 15.86
N ASN A 46 9.21 -3.75 16.72
CA ASN A 46 8.92 -3.53 18.15
C ASN A 46 7.85 -2.45 18.35
N CYS A 47 7.85 -1.39 17.51
CA CYS A 47 6.78 -0.40 17.51
C CYS A 47 5.42 -1.03 17.16
N ILE A 48 5.34 -1.89 16.15
CA ILE A 48 4.10 -2.59 15.81
C ILE A 48 3.60 -3.41 17.01
N VAL A 49 4.47 -4.18 17.64
CA VAL A 49 4.12 -5.06 18.78
C VAL A 49 3.68 -4.27 20.01
N ASN A 50 4.42 -3.21 20.37
CA ASN A 50 4.29 -2.55 21.66
C ASN A 50 3.41 -1.30 21.62
N VAL A 51 3.21 -0.70 20.46
CA VAL A 51 2.50 0.59 20.32
C VAL A 51 1.24 0.44 19.46
N ILE A 52 1.37 -0.18 18.28
CA ILE A 52 0.28 -0.22 17.28
C ILE A 52 -0.74 -1.29 17.63
N LEU A 53 -0.32 -2.53 17.94
CA LEU A 53 -1.25 -3.59 18.31
C LEU A 53 -1.72 -3.42 19.77
N ASP A 54 -3.01 -3.63 19.99
CA ASP A 54 -3.56 -3.64 21.34
C ASP A 54 -3.48 -5.03 22.01
N GLU A 55 -4.01 -5.12 23.22
CA GLU A 55 -4.03 -6.35 24.01
C GLU A 55 -4.84 -7.48 23.37
N GLN A 56 -5.70 -7.20 22.40
CA GLN A 56 -6.44 -8.21 21.64
C GLN A 56 -5.71 -8.60 20.34
N GLY A 57 -4.65 -7.89 20.00
CA GLY A 57 -3.89 -8.08 18.75
C GLY A 57 -4.45 -7.31 17.55
N LYS A 58 -5.46 -6.46 17.73
CA LYS A 58 -5.99 -5.60 16.66
C LYS A 58 -5.17 -4.31 16.57
N SER A 59 -5.06 -3.75 15.37
CA SER A 59 -4.46 -2.43 15.20
C SER A 59 -5.31 -1.34 15.84
N ARG A 60 -4.64 -0.37 16.46
CA ARG A 60 -5.24 0.88 16.97
C ARG A 60 -5.49 1.90 15.85
N CYS A 61 -4.89 1.68 14.67
CA CYS A 61 -4.99 2.47 13.45
C CYS A 61 -4.33 3.86 13.53
N ASP A 62 -5.12 4.93 13.38
CA ASP A 62 -4.57 6.28 13.31
C ASP A 62 -4.43 6.90 14.72
N TYR A 63 -3.27 7.48 15.00
CA TYR A 63 -3.06 8.26 16.22
C TYR A 63 -3.30 9.73 15.95
N ASN A 64 -4.30 10.31 16.58
CA ASN A 64 -4.61 11.73 16.51
C ASN A 64 -3.68 12.54 17.43
N LEU A 65 -2.68 13.20 16.82
CA LEU A 65 -1.70 14.01 17.54
C LEU A 65 -2.35 15.25 18.16
N THR A 66 -3.42 15.79 17.58
CA THR A 66 -4.10 16.98 18.07
C THR A 66 -4.83 16.70 19.39
N GLU A 67 -5.40 15.49 19.54
CA GLU A 67 -6.22 15.11 20.70
C GLU A 67 -5.52 14.10 21.62
N GLY A 68 -4.37 13.56 21.24
CA GLY A 68 -3.62 12.58 22.03
C GLY A 68 -4.33 11.24 22.18
N LYS A 69 -5.10 10.80 21.16
CA LYS A 69 -5.87 9.56 21.22
C LYS A 69 -5.88 8.79 19.91
N TRP A 70 -6.10 7.48 20.00
CA TRP A 70 -6.27 6.59 18.86
C TRP A 70 -7.65 6.78 18.21
N TYR A 71 -7.65 6.64 16.87
CA TYR A 71 -8.83 6.76 16.03
C TYR A 71 -8.97 5.51 15.15
N PRO A 72 -9.71 4.48 15.63
CA PRO A 72 -9.84 3.23 14.89
C PRO A 72 -10.79 3.38 13.70
N TYR A 73 -10.35 2.89 12.53
CA TYR A 73 -11.19 2.68 11.36
C TYR A 73 -10.50 1.66 10.44
N GLU A 74 -11.25 0.94 9.61
CA GLU A 74 -10.71 -0.13 8.76
C GLU A 74 -9.79 -1.10 9.51
N VAL A 75 -10.10 -1.38 10.77
CA VAL A 75 -9.24 -2.14 11.69
C VAL A 75 -8.78 -3.49 11.13
N PRO A 76 -9.61 -4.27 10.39
CA PRO A 76 -9.17 -5.54 9.80
C PRO A 76 -8.08 -5.36 8.75
N TRP A 77 -8.15 -4.30 7.92
CA TRP A 77 -7.10 -3.96 6.97
C TRP A 77 -5.78 -3.64 7.67
N HIS A 78 -5.80 -2.68 8.59
CA HIS A 78 -4.61 -2.25 9.35
C HIS A 78 -3.98 -3.43 10.10
N THR A 79 -4.80 -4.28 10.73
CA THR A 79 -4.34 -5.49 11.42
C THR A 79 -3.68 -6.47 10.46
N GLY A 80 -4.27 -6.71 9.29
CA GLY A 80 -3.70 -7.59 8.27
C GLY A 80 -2.35 -7.10 7.75
N GLN A 81 -2.20 -5.78 7.53
CA GLN A 81 -0.93 -5.18 7.14
C GLN A 81 0.13 -5.28 8.25
N ALA A 82 -0.24 -5.11 9.52
CA ALA A 82 0.67 -5.32 10.65
C ALA A 82 1.15 -6.78 10.73
N ILE A 83 0.27 -7.76 10.49
CA ILE A 83 0.65 -9.18 10.41
C ILE A 83 1.67 -9.39 9.28
N ASN A 84 1.38 -8.90 8.07
CA ASN A 84 2.26 -9.05 6.91
C ASN A 84 3.66 -8.48 7.20
N ALA A 85 3.70 -7.29 7.78
CA ALA A 85 4.93 -6.61 8.17
C ALA A 85 5.73 -7.39 9.21
N LEU A 86 5.09 -7.84 10.30
CA LEU A 86 5.74 -8.63 11.36
C LEU A 86 6.33 -9.93 10.81
N LEU A 87 5.62 -10.61 9.91
CA LEU A 87 6.11 -11.84 9.27
C LEU A 87 7.28 -11.57 8.32
N ALA A 88 7.28 -10.44 7.61
CA ALA A 88 8.43 -10.04 6.80
C ALA A 88 9.67 -9.81 7.66
N GLY A 89 9.53 -9.09 8.78
CA GLY A 89 10.59 -8.88 9.78
C GLY A 89 11.05 -10.19 10.44
N TYR A 90 10.10 -11.05 10.84
CA TYR A 90 10.38 -12.36 11.43
C TYR A 90 11.27 -13.23 10.53
N LYS A 91 11.01 -13.26 9.22
CA LYS A 91 11.83 -14.00 8.25
C LYS A 91 13.28 -13.53 8.16
N ILE A 92 13.56 -12.28 8.55
CA ILE A 92 14.91 -11.70 8.59
C ILE A 92 15.59 -11.97 9.93
N ARG A 93 14.86 -11.81 11.04
CA ARG A 93 15.43 -11.73 12.38
C ARG A 93 15.18 -12.96 13.25
N GLY A 94 14.19 -13.81 12.91
CA GLY A 94 13.80 -14.99 13.71
C GLY A 94 13.24 -14.64 15.10
N ASN A 95 12.74 -13.39 15.29
CA ASN A 95 12.25 -12.97 16.60
C ASN A 95 10.85 -13.53 16.88
N GLU A 96 10.77 -14.51 17.77
CA GLU A 96 9.53 -15.22 18.12
C GLU A 96 8.46 -14.31 18.74
N SER A 97 8.82 -13.19 19.36
CA SER A 97 7.83 -12.25 19.90
C SER A 97 7.00 -11.63 18.79
N TRP A 98 7.60 -11.35 17.62
CA TRP A 98 6.92 -10.80 16.45
C TRP A 98 5.97 -11.84 15.81
N LEU A 99 6.41 -13.10 15.72
CA LEU A 99 5.54 -14.19 15.26
C LEU A 99 4.36 -14.40 16.21
N ASN A 100 4.57 -14.33 17.52
CA ASN A 100 3.51 -14.48 18.51
C ASN A 100 2.51 -13.31 18.44
N ALA A 101 2.97 -12.08 18.24
CA ALA A 101 2.11 -10.93 18.00
C ALA A 101 1.30 -11.09 16.70
N ALA A 102 1.92 -11.55 15.61
CA ALA A 102 1.24 -11.86 14.36
C ALA A 102 0.17 -12.95 14.51
N LYS A 103 0.45 -14.03 15.28
CA LYS A 103 -0.55 -15.07 15.60
C LYS A 103 -1.73 -14.52 16.39
N LYS A 104 -1.48 -13.65 17.37
CA LYS A 104 -2.52 -13.01 18.16
C LYS A 104 -3.41 -12.11 17.28
N ALA A 105 -2.81 -11.30 16.45
CA ALA A 105 -3.49 -10.46 15.48
C ALA A 105 -4.30 -11.28 14.45
N GLY A 106 -3.73 -12.40 13.97
CA GLY A 106 -4.43 -13.34 13.09
C GLY A 106 -5.63 -14.01 13.73
N ASN A 107 -5.55 -14.34 15.03
CA ASN A 107 -6.69 -14.89 15.78
C ASN A 107 -7.82 -13.87 15.93
N TYR A 108 -7.51 -12.59 16.19
CA TYR A 108 -8.49 -11.50 16.14
C TYR A 108 -9.15 -11.44 14.76
N TRP A 109 -8.35 -11.41 13.68
CA TRP A 109 -8.86 -11.29 12.31
C TRP A 109 -9.81 -12.45 11.93
N VAL A 110 -9.42 -13.69 12.23
CA VAL A 110 -10.26 -14.88 12.02
C VAL A 110 -11.53 -14.83 12.86
N GLY A 111 -11.47 -14.24 14.05
CA GLY A 111 -12.63 -14.05 14.93
C GLY A 111 -13.72 -13.13 14.36
N LEU A 112 -13.40 -12.34 13.33
CA LEU A 112 -14.38 -11.49 12.63
C LEU A 112 -15.29 -12.27 11.66
N GLN A 113 -15.06 -13.57 11.45
CA GLN A 113 -15.88 -14.36 10.54
C GLN A 113 -17.33 -14.47 11.03
N ILE A 114 -18.26 -14.10 10.17
CA ILE A 114 -19.69 -14.13 10.42
C ILE A 114 -20.18 -15.58 10.28
N LYS A 115 -20.80 -16.13 11.33
CA LYS A 115 -21.24 -17.53 11.41
C LYS A 115 -22.75 -17.69 11.29
N ASP A 116 -23.50 -16.77 11.87
CA ASP A 116 -24.93 -16.95 12.14
C ASP A 116 -25.86 -16.07 11.27
N HIS A 117 -25.28 -15.23 10.38
CA HIS A 117 -26.08 -14.41 9.48
C HIS A 117 -26.50 -15.20 8.22
N PRO A 118 -27.80 -15.22 7.85
CA PRO A 118 -28.30 -16.11 6.78
C PRO A 118 -27.70 -15.83 5.40
N LYS A 119 -27.28 -14.57 5.12
CA LYS A 119 -26.70 -14.18 3.82
C LYS A 119 -25.19 -13.94 3.88
N LEU A 120 -24.60 -13.69 5.07
CA LEU A 120 -23.20 -13.34 5.23
C LEU A 120 -22.34 -14.46 5.83
N LYS A 121 -22.88 -15.65 5.98
CA LYS A 121 -22.14 -16.79 6.55
C LYS A 121 -20.86 -17.04 5.75
N GLY A 122 -19.72 -17.05 6.44
CA GLY A 122 -18.38 -17.19 5.85
C GLY A 122 -17.70 -15.87 5.51
N MET A 123 -18.46 -14.78 5.38
CA MET A 123 -17.93 -13.43 5.19
C MET A 123 -17.28 -12.91 6.48
N LEU A 124 -16.54 -11.82 6.40
CA LEU A 124 -15.95 -11.14 7.54
C LEU A 124 -16.73 -9.88 7.90
N GLY A 125 -16.93 -9.64 9.18
CA GLY A 125 -17.49 -8.41 9.73
C GLY A 125 -16.49 -7.26 9.68
N ALA A 126 -15.86 -7.05 8.52
CA ALA A 126 -14.82 -6.06 8.31
C ALA A 126 -15.42 -4.74 7.87
N THR A 127 -16.07 -4.05 8.80
CA THR A 127 -16.66 -2.73 8.54
C THR A 127 -15.60 -1.65 8.40
N HIS A 128 -15.92 -0.61 7.65
CA HIS A 128 -15.00 0.51 7.45
C HIS A 128 -14.91 1.40 8.70
N GLY A 129 -16.05 1.66 9.34
CA GLY A 129 -16.12 2.68 10.40
C GLY A 129 -16.04 4.10 9.83
N ASP A 130 -15.61 5.07 10.67
CA ASP A 130 -15.46 6.48 10.31
C ASP A 130 -16.73 7.07 9.65
N PHE A 131 -16.54 7.81 8.54
CA PHE A 131 -17.64 8.47 7.82
C PHE A 131 -18.51 7.51 7.00
N ILE A 132 -18.04 6.29 6.73
CA ILE A 132 -18.80 5.24 6.03
C ILE A 132 -19.80 4.58 6.99
N GLY A 133 -19.40 4.41 8.24
CA GLY A 133 -20.20 3.81 9.30
C GLY A 133 -19.81 2.37 9.64
N ASP A 134 -20.34 1.92 10.78
CA ASP A 134 -20.05 0.58 11.32
C ASP A 134 -20.94 -0.52 10.75
N ASP A 135 -21.93 -0.15 9.92
CA ASP A 135 -22.88 -1.08 9.30
C ASP A 135 -22.49 -1.46 7.86
N VAL A 136 -21.37 -0.96 7.34
CA VAL A 136 -20.91 -1.21 5.97
C VAL A 136 -19.62 -1.99 5.95
N ILE A 137 -19.69 -3.22 5.43
CA ILE A 137 -18.50 -4.01 5.10
C ILE A 137 -17.97 -3.52 3.75
N VAL A 138 -16.66 -3.28 3.68
CA VAL A 138 -16.00 -2.80 2.46
C VAL A 138 -15.05 -3.86 1.92
N PHE A 139 -15.10 -4.11 0.61
CA PHE A 139 -14.26 -5.10 -0.07
C PHE A 139 -12.77 -4.87 0.24
N ALA A 140 -12.31 -3.62 0.08
CA ALA A 140 -10.92 -3.26 0.31
C ALA A 140 -10.47 -3.54 1.76
N THR A 141 -11.31 -3.29 2.77
CA THR A 141 -11.00 -3.56 4.18
C THR A 141 -10.67 -5.04 4.44
N ILE A 142 -11.23 -5.94 3.63
CA ILE A 142 -10.92 -7.38 3.69
C ILE A 142 -9.69 -7.69 2.85
N SER A 143 -9.74 -7.36 1.55
CA SER A 143 -8.75 -7.78 0.57
C SER A 143 -7.35 -7.26 0.89
N ASP A 144 -7.23 -6.04 1.36
CA ASP A 144 -5.93 -5.44 1.72
C ASP A 144 -5.32 -6.02 2.99
N GLY A 145 -6.12 -6.66 3.84
CA GLY A 145 -5.65 -7.36 5.04
C GLY A 145 -5.23 -8.81 4.78
N THR A 146 -5.73 -9.44 3.73
CA THR A 146 -5.56 -10.88 3.49
C THR A 146 -4.15 -11.34 3.16
N PRO A 147 -3.24 -10.57 2.54
CA PRO A 147 -1.87 -11.02 2.31
C PRO A 147 -1.15 -11.47 3.59
N GLY A 148 -1.33 -10.72 4.69
CA GLY A 148 -0.80 -11.10 6.00
C GLY A 148 -1.41 -12.39 6.54
N ILE A 149 -2.69 -12.62 6.29
CA ILE A 149 -3.42 -13.80 6.78
C ILE A 149 -2.97 -15.07 6.03
N TYR A 150 -2.86 -15.03 4.71
CA TYR A 150 -2.33 -16.15 3.93
C TYR A 150 -0.87 -16.42 4.28
N GLU A 151 -0.07 -15.38 4.47
CA GLU A 151 1.33 -15.52 4.86
C GLU A 151 1.47 -16.13 6.27
N LEU A 152 0.63 -15.73 7.21
CA LEU A 152 0.59 -16.32 8.56
C LEU A 152 0.29 -17.82 8.49
N SER A 153 -0.65 -18.22 7.62
CA SER A 153 -0.92 -19.65 7.38
C SER A 153 0.31 -20.38 6.84
N ARG A 154 1.03 -19.78 5.88
CA ARG A 154 2.26 -20.36 5.30
C ARG A 154 3.37 -20.53 6.35
N VAL A 155 3.60 -19.52 7.18
CA VAL A 155 4.66 -19.51 8.19
C VAL A 155 4.35 -20.45 9.35
N THR A 156 3.10 -20.42 9.85
CA THR A 156 2.70 -21.23 11.02
C THR A 156 2.28 -22.66 10.69
N LYS A 157 2.00 -22.95 9.40
CA LYS A 157 1.36 -24.18 8.93
C LYS A 157 -0.07 -24.40 9.47
N ASP A 158 -0.65 -23.41 10.14
CA ASP A 158 -2.03 -23.45 10.61
C ASP A 158 -2.97 -22.98 9.49
N LYS A 159 -3.68 -23.95 8.91
CA LYS A 159 -4.58 -23.71 7.77
C LYS A 159 -5.82 -22.88 8.11
N LYS A 160 -6.15 -22.69 9.40
CA LYS A 160 -7.35 -21.92 9.79
C LYS A 160 -7.35 -20.50 9.24
N TYR A 161 -6.18 -19.86 9.20
CA TYR A 161 -6.03 -18.49 8.71
C TYR A 161 -6.39 -18.38 7.22
N ALA A 162 -5.70 -19.13 6.36
CA ALA A 162 -5.97 -19.14 4.93
C ALA A 162 -7.37 -19.67 4.62
N LYS A 163 -7.88 -20.66 5.37
CA LYS A 163 -9.24 -21.19 5.20
C LYS A 163 -10.29 -20.07 5.41
N THR A 164 -10.20 -19.31 6.50
CA THR A 164 -11.12 -18.20 6.77
C THR A 164 -11.07 -17.12 5.69
N ALA A 165 -9.86 -16.74 5.23
CA ALA A 165 -9.71 -15.77 4.15
C ALA A 165 -10.29 -16.30 2.82
N THR A 166 -10.14 -17.61 2.54
CA THR A 166 -10.68 -18.24 1.32
C THR A 166 -12.20 -18.34 1.36
N GLU A 167 -12.81 -18.67 2.50
CA GLU A 167 -14.27 -18.67 2.66
C GLU A 167 -14.88 -17.27 2.43
N ALA A 168 -14.20 -16.22 2.91
CA ALA A 168 -14.59 -14.85 2.61
C ALA A 168 -14.42 -14.53 1.11
N ALA A 169 -13.33 -14.96 0.49
CA ALA A 169 -13.10 -14.80 -0.94
C ALA A 169 -14.16 -15.52 -1.79
N GLU A 170 -14.59 -16.73 -1.39
CA GLU A 170 -15.70 -17.46 -2.04
C GLU A 170 -17.01 -16.67 -1.99
N TRP A 171 -17.32 -16.12 -0.81
CA TRP A 171 -18.50 -15.28 -0.65
C TRP A 171 -18.43 -14.03 -1.54
N MET A 172 -17.28 -13.35 -1.53
CA MET A 172 -17.06 -12.13 -2.30
C MET A 172 -17.07 -12.40 -3.81
N MET A 173 -16.45 -13.48 -4.27
CA MET A 173 -16.51 -13.89 -5.68
C MET A 173 -17.92 -14.19 -6.13
N LYS A 174 -18.73 -14.85 -5.32
CA LYS A 174 -20.12 -15.19 -5.65
C LYS A 174 -21.04 -13.99 -5.68
N ASN A 175 -20.88 -13.01 -4.78
CA ASN A 175 -21.89 -11.98 -4.53
C ASN A 175 -21.44 -10.58 -4.99
N MET A 176 -20.15 -10.26 -4.94
CA MET A 176 -19.61 -8.93 -5.25
C MET A 176 -18.92 -8.86 -6.63
N TYR A 177 -18.37 -9.96 -7.11
CA TYR A 177 -17.68 -9.98 -8.40
C TYR A 177 -18.66 -9.96 -9.57
N ASN A 178 -18.44 -9.03 -10.51
CA ASN A 178 -19.15 -8.93 -11.77
C ASN A 178 -18.21 -9.33 -12.92
N ALA A 179 -18.34 -10.56 -13.40
CA ALA A 179 -17.46 -11.12 -14.42
C ALA A 179 -17.57 -10.39 -15.77
N GLU A 180 -18.79 -9.96 -16.16
CA GLU A 180 -19.03 -9.26 -17.41
C GLU A 180 -18.33 -7.89 -17.45
N LYS A 181 -18.39 -7.16 -16.34
CA LYS A 181 -17.79 -5.82 -16.23
C LYS A 181 -16.32 -5.88 -15.77
N GLY A 182 -15.86 -7.03 -15.25
CA GLY A 182 -14.51 -7.18 -14.71
C GLY A 182 -14.24 -6.28 -13.51
N VAL A 183 -15.20 -6.15 -12.61
CA VAL A 183 -15.11 -5.32 -11.39
C VAL A 183 -15.69 -6.05 -10.20
N CYS A 184 -15.38 -5.59 -8.99
CA CYS A 184 -16.04 -5.98 -7.76
C CYS A 184 -16.85 -4.82 -7.19
N TYR A 185 -18.09 -5.06 -6.75
CA TYR A 185 -18.82 -4.09 -5.95
C TYR A 185 -18.12 -3.92 -4.59
N ASP A 186 -18.08 -2.66 -4.10
CA ASP A 186 -17.27 -2.33 -2.94
C ASP A 186 -17.94 -2.59 -1.59
N ASN A 187 -19.28 -2.45 -1.51
CA ASN A 187 -19.97 -2.32 -0.24
C ASN A 187 -21.03 -3.37 -0.03
N VAL A 188 -21.12 -3.85 1.22
CA VAL A 188 -22.17 -4.77 1.68
C VAL A 188 -22.77 -4.20 2.97
N ASP A 189 -24.09 -4.13 3.02
CA ASP A 189 -24.82 -3.78 4.23
C ASP A 189 -24.76 -4.94 5.24
N LEU A 190 -24.20 -4.70 6.40
CA LEU A 190 -23.96 -5.73 7.44
C LEU A 190 -25.27 -6.29 8.01
N LYS A 191 -26.35 -5.50 8.09
CA LYS A 191 -27.62 -5.92 8.69
C LYS A 191 -28.44 -6.80 7.75
N THR A 192 -28.47 -6.44 6.48
CA THR A 192 -29.30 -7.13 5.48
C THR A 192 -28.54 -8.16 4.65
N GLY A 193 -27.20 -8.07 4.63
CA GLY A 193 -26.32 -8.84 3.75
C GLY A 193 -26.48 -8.49 2.26
N ALA A 194 -27.01 -7.30 1.96
CA ALA A 194 -27.22 -6.84 0.59
C ALA A 194 -25.95 -6.18 0.05
N VAL A 195 -25.50 -6.60 -1.14
CA VAL A 195 -24.44 -5.90 -1.89
C VAL A 195 -25.02 -4.62 -2.46
N GLN A 196 -24.38 -3.49 -2.19
CA GLN A 196 -24.80 -2.16 -2.64
C GLN A 196 -24.30 -1.93 -4.07
N LYS A 197 -25.18 -2.13 -5.06
CA LYS A 197 -24.82 -2.05 -6.49
C LYS A 197 -25.14 -0.70 -7.14
N GLU A 198 -25.95 0.13 -6.48
CA GLU A 198 -26.46 1.38 -7.04
C GLU A 198 -26.04 2.60 -6.21
N PHE A 199 -25.49 2.37 -5.03
CA PHE A 199 -25.09 3.43 -4.12
C PHE A 199 -23.86 3.03 -3.30
N SER A 200 -22.87 3.93 -3.23
CA SER A 200 -21.74 3.84 -2.33
C SER A 200 -21.73 5.02 -1.36
N PRO A 201 -21.63 4.77 -0.06
CA PRO A 201 -21.56 5.83 0.95
C PRO A 201 -20.26 6.66 0.90
N PHE A 202 -19.28 6.25 0.10
CA PHE A 202 -18.08 7.06 -0.18
C PHE A 202 -18.42 8.35 -0.95
N TRP A 203 -19.50 8.34 -1.76
CA TRP A 203 -19.93 9.47 -2.59
C TRP A 203 -21.15 10.19 -1.97
N LYS A 204 -20.96 10.76 -0.79
CA LYS A 204 -22.06 11.41 -0.03
C LYS A 204 -22.77 12.55 -0.78
N ASP A 205 -22.06 13.23 -1.67
CA ASP A 205 -22.60 14.37 -2.44
C ASP A 205 -23.36 13.93 -3.69
N LYS A 206 -23.29 12.66 -4.08
CA LYS A 206 -24.04 12.10 -5.21
C LYS A 206 -25.28 11.37 -4.70
N LYS A 207 -26.45 11.64 -5.28
CA LYS A 207 -27.70 10.95 -4.97
C LYS A 207 -27.71 9.53 -5.51
N VAL A 208 -28.58 8.68 -4.95
CA VAL A 208 -28.95 7.40 -5.57
C VAL A 208 -29.46 7.67 -6.99
N GLY A 209 -28.95 6.92 -7.99
CA GLY A 209 -29.27 7.11 -9.40
C GLY A 209 -28.35 8.10 -10.15
N GLU A 210 -27.54 8.89 -9.45
CA GLU A 210 -26.49 9.73 -10.04
C GLU A 210 -25.11 9.04 -10.01
N GLN A 211 -25.00 7.95 -9.24
CA GLN A 211 -23.76 7.20 -9.13
C GLN A 211 -23.60 6.23 -10.31
N THR A 212 -22.37 6.14 -10.80
CA THR A 212 -21.99 5.28 -11.92
C THR A 212 -21.45 3.94 -11.41
N LEU A 213 -21.22 3.00 -12.33
CA LEU A 213 -20.53 1.74 -12.00
C LEU A 213 -19.19 1.98 -11.30
N PHE A 214 -18.46 3.01 -11.69
CA PHE A 214 -17.14 3.35 -11.11
C PHE A 214 -17.23 3.96 -9.70
N ASP A 215 -18.40 4.47 -9.32
CA ASP A 215 -18.63 4.97 -7.96
C ASP A 215 -18.93 3.83 -6.97
N VAL A 216 -19.54 2.74 -7.43
CA VAL A 216 -20.01 1.63 -6.58
C VAL A 216 -19.16 0.36 -6.67
N SER A 217 -18.16 0.35 -7.56
CA SER A 217 -17.29 -0.80 -7.79
C SER A 217 -15.89 -0.39 -8.20
N ARG A 218 -14.97 -1.34 -8.20
CA ARG A 218 -13.57 -1.17 -8.64
C ARG A 218 -13.10 -2.41 -9.40
N PRO A 219 -12.09 -2.29 -10.26
CA PRO A 219 -11.32 -3.43 -10.74
C PRO A 219 -10.42 -3.91 -9.58
N ASN A 220 -11.04 -4.30 -8.47
CA ASN A 220 -10.37 -4.44 -7.19
C ASN A 220 -9.58 -5.75 -7.11
N THR A 221 -8.27 -5.62 -7.16
CA THR A 221 -7.32 -6.70 -6.93
C THR A 221 -6.41 -6.38 -5.75
N GLU A 222 -6.77 -5.35 -4.97
CA GLU A 222 -6.03 -4.95 -3.78
C GLU A 222 -5.78 -6.16 -2.88
N GLY A 223 -4.55 -6.30 -2.38
CA GLY A 223 -4.13 -7.47 -1.62
C GLY A 223 -4.05 -8.78 -2.39
N SER A 224 -4.40 -8.81 -3.68
CA SER A 224 -4.40 -10.01 -4.52
C SER A 224 -5.22 -11.18 -3.95
N LEU A 225 -6.33 -10.89 -3.26
CA LEU A 225 -7.16 -11.86 -2.53
C LEU A 225 -7.48 -13.11 -3.35
N PHE A 226 -7.98 -12.95 -4.59
CA PHE A 226 -8.35 -14.10 -5.41
C PHE A 226 -7.13 -14.89 -5.89
N LYS A 227 -5.99 -14.24 -6.15
CA LYS A 227 -4.74 -14.95 -6.45
C LYS A 227 -4.27 -15.80 -5.26
N ASP A 228 -4.30 -15.25 -4.04
CA ASP A 228 -3.92 -15.97 -2.83
C ASP A 228 -4.91 -17.11 -2.51
N ALA A 229 -6.21 -16.91 -2.73
CA ALA A 229 -7.23 -17.94 -2.60
C ALA A 229 -7.02 -19.08 -3.61
N TYR A 230 -6.62 -18.78 -4.85
CA TYR A 230 -6.23 -19.79 -5.85
C TYR A 230 -5.02 -20.60 -5.37
N GLU A 231 -3.96 -19.93 -4.92
CA GLU A 231 -2.74 -20.61 -4.46
C GLU A 231 -2.99 -21.53 -3.26
N PHE A 232 -3.91 -21.17 -2.38
CA PHE A 232 -4.27 -21.98 -1.22
C PHE A 232 -5.19 -23.14 -1.57
N SER A 233 -6.23 -22.88 -2.37
CA SER A 233 -7.31 -23.87 -2.63
C SER A 233 -7.11 -24.72 -3.89
N GLY A 234 -6.33 -24.23 -4.86
CA GLY A 234 -6.21 -24.82 -6.20
C GLY A 234 -7.43 -24.54 -7.10
N ASN A 235 -8.45 -23.78 -6.62
CA ASN A 235 -9.64 -23.48 -7.39
C ASN A 235 -9.35 -22.45 -8.49
N THR A 236 -9.36 -22.91 -9.75
CA THR A 236 -9.02 -22.08 -10.92
C THR A 236 -9.99 -20.92 -11.15
N ALA A 237 -11.24 -20.99 -10.66
CA ALA A 237 -12.18 -19.89 -10.78
C ALA A 237 -11.67 -18.61 -10.11
N PHE A 238 -10.92 -18.70 -9.02
CA PHE A 238 -10.26 -17.55 -8.41
C PHE A 238 -9.17 -16.96 -9.30
N LYS A 239 -8.35 -17.82 -9.93
CA LYS A 239 -7.34 -17.36 -10.90
C LYS A 239 -7.99 -16.63 -12.07
N ASP A 240 -9.07 -17.19 -12.62
CA ASP A 240 -9.77 -16.61 -13.76
C ASP A 240 -10.39 -15.25 -13.39
N ALA A 241 -11.00 -15.14 -12.21
CA ALA A 241 -11.51 -13.87 -11.68
C ALA A 241 -10.39 -12.84 -11.48
N PHE A 242 -9.26 -13.24 -10.88
CA PHE A 242 -8.10 -12.37 -10.70
C PHE A 242 -7.55 -11.84 -12.03
N ILE A 243 -7.38 -12.70 -13.03
CA ILE A 243 -6.89 -12.30 -14.34
C ILE A 243 -7.90 -11.42 -15.07
N ASN A 244 -9.21 -11.67 -14.93
CA ASN A 244 -10.23 -10.81 -15.50
C ASN A 244 -10.21 -9.40 -14.88
N LEU A 245 -10.06 -9.28 -13.56
CA LEU A 245 -9.87 -7.99 -12.88
C LEU A 245 -8.60 -7.28 -13.36
N CYS A 246 -7.49 -8.00 -13.53
CA CYS A 246 -6.25 -7.43 -14.07
C CYS A 246 -6.40 -6.99 -15.55
N ASN A 247 -7.20 -7.69 -16.35
CA ASN A 247 -7.55 -7.24 -17.71
C ASN A 247 -8.36 -5.92 -17.68
N SER A 248 -9.25 -5.76 -16.70
CA SER A 248 -9.96 -4.49 -16.51
C SER A 248 -9.00 -3.36 -16.09
N LEU A 249 -8.02 -3.66 -15.23
CA LEU A 249 -6.96 -2.68 -14.92
C LEU A 249 -6.21 -2.25 -16.17
N LEU A 250 -5.86 -3.16 -17.09
CA LEU A 250 -5.20 -2.79 -18.34
C LEU A 250 -6.07 -1.90 -19.23
N LYS A 251 -7.37 -2.21 -19.30
CA LYS A 251 -8.33 -1.47 -20.15
C LYS A 251 -8.61 -0.07 -19.63
N LEU A 252 -8.59 0.11 -18.32
CA LEU A 252 -9.06 1.32 -17.62
C LEU A 252 -7.90 2.21 -17.15
N GLN A 253 -6.65 1.80 -17.37
CA GLN A 253 -5.48 2.59 -17.01
C GLN A 253 -5.29 3.75 -17.99
N ASP A 254 -5.13 4.95 -17.49
CA ASP A 254 -4.76 6.12 -18.27
C ASP A 254 -3.31 6.01 -18.79
N GLU A 255 -2.96 6.82 -19.80
CA GLU A 255 -1.61 6.86 -20.38
C GLU A 255 -0.52 7.17 -19.36
N ASN A 256 -0.84 7.97 -18.33
CA ASN A 256 0.05 8.30 -17.22
C ASN A 256 0.21 7.17 -16.18
N GLY A 257 -0.46 6.04 -16.36
CA GLY A 257 -0.39 4.89 -15.46
C GLY A 257 -1.31 4.94 -14.25
N ILE A 258 -2.23 5.90 -14.18
CA ILE A 258 -3.19 6.08 -13.08
C ILE A 258 -4.58 5.61 -13.53
N TRP A 259 -5.44 5.29 -12.58
CA TRP A 259 -6.85 4.92 -12.81
C TRP A 259 -7.76 6.06 -12.32
N SER A 260 -7.74 7.18 -13.05
CA SER A 260 -8.34 8.45 -12.62
C SER A 260 -9.86 8.39 -12.41
N ASP A 261 -10.56 7.46 -13.07
CA ASP A 261 -12.02 7.32 -12.95
C ASP A 261 -12.44 6.65 -11.63
N PHE A 262 -11.50 6.03 -10.90
CA PHE A 262 -11.79 5.34 -9.65
C PHE A 262 -11.36 6.14 -8.44
N MET A 263 -12.29 6.33 -7.50
CA MET A 263 -11.96 6.88 -6.19
C MET A 263 -10.96 5.95 -5.47
N PRO A 264 -10.00 6.49 -4.73
CA PRO A 264 -9.86 7.88 -4.32
C PRO A 264 -8.94 8.74 -5.22
N ASN A 265 -8.78 8.41 -6.49
CA ASN A 265 -8.23 9.35 -7.46
C ASN A 265 -9.35 10.34 -7.86
N PHE A 266 -8.98 11.57 -8.24
CA PHE A 266 -9.94 12.60 -8.62
C PHE A 266 -9.53 13.21 -9.96
N LYS A 267 -10.19 12.75 -11.03
CA LYS A 267 -9.90 13.08 -12.41
C LYS A 267 -9.97 14.59 -12.68
N ASP A 268 -11.02 15.25 -12.17
CA ASP A 268 -11.30 16.67 -12.44
C ASP A 268 -10.21 17.61 -11.91
N VAL A 269 -9.53 17.22 -10.83
CA VAL A 269 -8.43 17.99 -10.24
C VAL A 269 -7.07 17.36 -10.51
N HIS A 270 -7.02 16.30 -11.31
CA HIS A 270 -5.81 15.57 -11.69
C HIS A 270 -5.03 14.99 -10.49
N SER A 271 -5.67 14.76 -9.35
CA SER A 271 -5.00 14.18 -8.19
C SER A 271 -5.09 12.66 -8.18
N PHE A 272 -4.07 12.03 -7.62
CA PHE A 272 -4.04 10.59 -7.46
C PHE A 272 -3.67 10.18 -6.04
N HIS A 273 -4.29 9.09 -5.60
CA HIS A 273 -4.08 8.53 -4.27
C HIS A 273 -2.72 7.82 -4.18
N PRO A 274 -1.99 8.00 -3.08
CA PRO A 274 -0.61 7.50 -2.94
C PRO A 274 -0.47 5.98 -2.97
N ARG A 275 -1.51 5.20 -2.64
CA ARG A 275 -1.40 3.75 -2.53
C ARG A 275 -2.22 2.96 -3.52
N PHE A 276 -3.46 3.36 -3.84
CA PHE A 276 -4.37 2.56 -4.68
C PHE A 276 -3.76 2.15 -6.00
N ASN A 277 -3.12 3.08 -6.68
CA ASN A 277 -2.49 2.80 -7.96
C ASN A 277 -1.30 1.81 -7.82
N LEU A 278 -0.59 1.85 -6.69
CA LEU A 278 0.53 0.94 -6.41
C LEU A 278 0.05 -0.48 -6.11
N TRP A 279 -1.08 -0.65 -5.41
CA TRP A 279 -1.68 -1.98 -5.21
C TRP A 279 -2.12 -2.61 -6.53
N TYR A 280 -2.68 -1.81 -7.43
CA TYR A 280 -2.99 -2.29 -8.78
C TYR A 280 -1.71 -2.67 -9.56
N ALA A 281 -0.63 -1.90 -9.39
CA ALA A 281 0.66 -2.24 -9.98
C ALA A 281 1.23 -3.55 -9.39
N GLU A 282 1.15 -3.78 -8.06
CA GLU A 282 1.50 -5.07 -7.44
C GLU A 282 0.69 -6.21 -8.05
N SER A 283 -0.64 -6.05 -8.19
CA SER A 283 -1.51 -7.07 -8.79
C SER A 283 -1.16 -7.36 -10.24
N LEU A 284 -0.82 -6.33 -11.02
CA LEU A 284 -0.35 -6.52 -12.41
C LEU A 284 0.99 -7.27 -12.48
N ILE A 285 1.90 -7.03 -11.54
CA ILE A 285 3.15 -7.81 -11.44
C ILE A 285 2.83 -9.28 -11.12
N GLU A 286 1.90 -9.56 -10.22
CA GLU A 286 1.46 -10.92 -9.91
C GLU A 286 0.76 -11.59 -11.12
N ALA A 287 -0.06 -10.84 -11.87
CA ALA A 287 -0.65 -11.34 -13.11
C ALA A 287 0.41 -11.70 -14.14
N PHE A 288 1.48 -10.89 -14.28
CA PHE A 288 2.63 -11.24 -15.11
C PHE A 288 3.33 -12.51 -14.61
N LYS A 289 3.53 -12.67 -13.30
CA LYS A 289 4.15 -13.88 -12.73
C LYS A 289 3.35 -15.14 -13.05
N LEU A 290 2.01 -15.05 -13.04
CA LEU A 290 1.11 -16.16 -13.37
C LEU A 290 1.02 -16.48 -14.86
N THR A 291 1.01 -15.46 -15.74
CA THR A 291 0.68 -15.60 -17.17
C THR A 291 1.89 -15.50 -18.09
N LYS A 292 2.97 -14.85 -17.64
CA LYS A 292 4.14 -14.42 -18.42
C LYS A 292 3.82 -13.40 -19.53
N ASP A 293 2.61 -12.83 -19.54
CA ASP A 293 2.22 -11.81 -20.51
C ASP A 293 2.75 -10.43 -20.08
N ARG A 294 3.67 -9.90 -20.87
CA ARG A 294 4.39 -8.64 -20.58
C ARG A 294 3.48 -7.40 -20.50
N LYS A 295 2.29 -7.45 -21.10
CA LYS A 295 1.35 -6.31 -21.02
C LYS A 295 1.04 -5.87 -19.59
N TYR A 296 0.94 -6.82 -18.66
CA TYR A 296 0.73 -6.52 -17.23
C TYR A 296 1.94 -5.82 -16.63
N LEU A 297 3.14 -6.29 -16.96
CA LEU A 297 4.37 -5.71 -16.44
C LEU A 297 4.61 -4.28 -16.97
N GLU A 298 4.31 -4.03 -18.25
CA GLU A 298 4.39 -2.69 -18.86
C GLU A 298 3.40 -1.72 -18.20
N ALA A 299 2.18 -2.19 -17.90
CA ALA A 299 1.19 -1.38 -17.19
C ALA A 299 1.65 -1.03 -15.77
N ALA A 300 2.18 -2.01 -15.01
CA ALA A 300 2.76 -1.76 -13.69
C ALA A 300 3.92 -0.75 -13.74
N ALA A 301 4.78 -0.86 -14.75
CA ALA A 301 5.90 0.06 -14.93
C ALA A 301 5.43 1.50 -15.25
N ARG A 302 4.33 1.69 -15.99
CA ARG A 302 3.76 3.03 -16.21
C ARG A 302 3.34 3.69 -14.89
N THR A 303 2.63 2.96 -14.03
CA THR A 303 2.27 3.44 -12.68
C THR A 303 3.51 3.78 -11.86
N ALA A 304 4.48 2.88 -11.85
CA ALA A 304 5.73 3.06 -11.11
C ALA A 304 6.50 4.33 -11.54
N ARG A 305 6.49 4.67 -12.84
CA ARG A 305 7.12 5.91 -13.35
C ARG A 305 6.39 7.17 -12.86
N THR A 306 5.08 7.15 -12.74
CA THR A 306 4.32 8.29 -12.22
C THR A 306 4.63 8.53 -10.75
N HIS A 307 4.67 7.48 -9.93
CA HIS A 307 5.11 7.59 -8.53
C HIS A 307 6.59 7.99 -8.40
N ALA A 308 7.47 7.53 -9.32
CA ALA A 308 8.87 7.94 -9.32
C ALA A 308 9.05 9.45 -9.58
N LYS A 309 8.19 10.06 -10.41
CA LYS A 309 8.16 11.52 -10.62
C LYS A 309 7.64 12.29 -9.41
N ALA A 310 6.76 11.68 -8.60
CA ALA A 310 6.22 12.30 -7.38
C ALA A 310 7.23 12.30 -6.23
N GLN A 311 8.18 11.34 -6.20
CA GLN A 311 9.20 11.26 -5.16
C GLN A 311 10.12 12.48 -5.18
N GLN A 312 10.22 13.16 -4.05
CA GLN A 312 11.07 14.34 -3.89
C GLN A 312 12.56 13.98 -3.89
N LYS A 313 13.42 14.99 -3.97
CA LYS A 313 14.89 14.79 -4.00
C LYS A 313 15.42 14.08 -2.75
N ASP A 314 14.82 14.34 -1.59
CA ASP A 314 15.16 13.73 -0.30
C ASP A 314 14.46 12.38 -0.03
N GLY A 315 13.67 11.87 -0.97
CA GLY A 315 12.89 10.64 -0.86
C GLY A 315 11.48 10.84 -0.31
N THR A 316 11.12 12.03 0.16
CA THR A 316 9.78 12.33 0.69
C THR A 316 8.71 12.13 -0.39
N MET A 317 7.55 11.62 0.03
CA MET A 317 6.32 11.61 -0.78
C MET A 317 5.18 12.26 0.01
N TYR A 318 4.25 12.88 -0.71
CA TYR A 318 3.12 13.60 -0.13
C TYR A 318 1.81 12.91 -0.48
N TYR A 319 0.80 13.09 0.37
CA TYR A 319 -0.49 12.43 0.18
C TYR A 319 -1.24 12.94 -1.07
N ASP A 320 -1.20 14.24 -1.31
CA ASP A 320 -1.87 14.86 -2.44
C ASP A 320 -0.88 15.11 -3.59
N ASN A 321 -0.86 14.18 -4.54
CA ASN A 321 -0.04 14.22 -5.76
C ASN A 321 -0.90 14.48 -6.98
N TYR A 322 -0.31 15.08 -8.03
CA TYR A 322 -1.00 15.51 -9.24
C TYR A 322 -0.30 15.04 -10.52
N THR A 323 -1.09 14.64 -11.52
CA THR A 323 -0.57 14.18 -12.82
C THR A 323 -0.31 15.34 -13.81
N ASN A 324 -0.81 16.54 -13.53
CA ASN A 324 -0.70 17.72 -14.40
C ASN A 324 0.49 18.64 -14.07
N GLY A 325 1.42 18.22 -13.21
CA GLY A 325 2.59 19.00 -12.82
C GLY A 325 2.33 20.05 -11.72
N LYS A 326 1.12 20.11 -11.16
CA LYS A 326 0.85 20.90 -9.95
C LYS A 326 1.73 20.38 -8.81
N ALA A 327 2.31 21.29 -8.04
CA ALA A 327 3.09 20.91 -6.86
C ALA A 327 2.22 20.16 -5.82
N PRO A 328 2.76 19.12 -5.16
CA PRO A 328 2.02 18.40 -4.13
C PRO A 328 1.69 19.29 -2.93
N ASP A 329 0.61 18.99 -2.24
CA ASP A 329 0.33 19.59 -0.95
C ASP A 329 1.28 19.01 0.11
N LYS A 330 2.11 19.86 0.70
CA LYS A 330 3.13 19.47 1.68
C LYS A 330 2.57 19.30 3.10
N GLY A 331 1.28 19.50 3.30
CA GLY A 331 0.64 19.36 4.61
C GLY A 331 0.54 17.92 5.12
N SER A 332 0.64 16.94 4.22
CA SER A 332 0.52 15.51 4.57
C SER A 332 1.67 14.73 3.95
N VAL A 333 2.49 14.09 4.79
CA VAL A 333 3.63 13.23 4.38
C VAL A 333 3.18 11.78 4.43
N THR A 334 3.54 10.97 3.42
CA THR A 334 3.11 9.57 3.34
C THR A 334 4.28 8.59 3.28
N GLY A 335 4.68 8.06 4.45
CA GLY A 335 5.70 7.02 4.57
C GLY A 335 5.26 5.70 3.93
N SER A 336 3.95 5.42 3.95
CA SER A 336 3.39 4.23 3.30
C SER A 336 3.54 4.27 1.78
N GLU A 337 3.42 5.43 1.13
CA GLU A 337 3.72 5.57 -0.31
C GLU A 337 5.21 5.39 -0.59
N VAL A 338 6.08 5.99 0.23
CA VAL A 338 7.54 5.80 0.10
C VAL A 338 7.88 4.31 0.14
N ALA A 339 7.29 3.57 1.09
CA ALA A 339 7.54 2.15 1.25
C ALA A 339 6.94 1.30 0.12
N LEU A 340 5.67 1.52 -0.22
CA LEU A 340 4.96 0.71 -1.22
C LEU A 340 5.50 0.96 -2.63
N SER A 341 5.82 2.21 -2.97
CA SER A 341 6.52 2.54 -4.22
C SER A 341 7.85 1.80 -4.29
N GLY A 342 8.63 1.82 -3.21
CA GLY A 342 9.91 1.11 -3.12
C GLY A 342 9.77 -0.40 -3.32
N ILE A 343 8.71 -1.02 -2.78
CA ILE A 343 8.41 -2.45 -2.99
C ILE A 343 8.12 -2.73 -4.48
N VAL A 344 7.25 -1.93 -5.10
CA VAL A 344 6.92 -2.05 -6.52
C VAL A 344 8.17 -1.85 -7.38
N TRP A 345 8.98 -0.83 -7.09
CA TRP A 345 10.24 -0.57 -7.81
C TRP A 345 11.24 -1.72 -7.66
N MET A 346 11.38 -2.32 -6.46
CA MET A 346 12.26 -3.49 -6.27
C MET A 346 11.81 -4.69 -7.10
N GLU A 347 10.51 -4.98 -7.14
CA GLU A 347 9.97 -6.07 -7.95
C GLU A 347 10.21 -5.81 -9.46
N LEU A 348 9.99 -4.58 -9.93
CA LEU A 348 10.28 -4.20 -11.31
C LEU A 348 11.77 -4.24 -11.62
N SER A 349 12.63 -3.79 -10.71
CA SER A 349 14.09 -3.86 -10.87
C SER A 349 14.60 -5.29 -11.00
N LYS A 350 14.05 -6.25 -10.22
CA LYS A 350 14.33 -7.69 -10.37
C LYS A 350 13.91 -8.23 -11.75
N LEU A 351 12.92 -7.61 -12.36
CA LEU A 351 12.38 -7.96 -13.69
C LEU A 351 13.01 -7.15 -14.84
N GLY A 352 14.08 -6.40 -14.56
CA GLY A 352 14.91 -5.71 -15.56
C GLY A 352 14.69 -4.20 -15.69
N TYR A 353 13.75 -3.59 -14.96
CA TYR A 353 13.48 -2.14 -14.97
C TYR A 353 14.41 -1.39 -14.01
N LYS A 354 15.69 -1.21 -14.41
CA LYS A 354 16.73 -0.61 -13.57
C LYS A 354 16.61 0.90 -13.38
N GLU A 355 15.74 1.57 -14.11
CA GLU A 355 15.48 2.99 -13.97
C GLU A 355 15.01 3.41 -12.57
N PHE A 356 14.51 2.47 -11.76
CA PHE A 356 14.01 2.73 -10.40
C PHE A 356 15.04 2.57 -9.30
N ASP A 357 16.25 2.09 -9.60
CA ASP A 357 17.26 1.77 -8.57
C ASP A 357 17.59 2.99 -7.67
N ALA A 358 17.71 4.18 -8.25
CA ALA A 358 17.94 5.40 -7.47
C ALA A 358 16.72 5.79 -6.57
N ASN A 359 15.51 5.50 -7.01
CA ASN A 359 14.30 5.76 -6.22
C ASN A 359 14.20 4.79 -5.03
N ILE A 360 14.60 3.53 -5.22
CA ILE A 360 14.67 2.51 -4.16
C ILE A 360 15.64 2.97 -3.05
N GLU A 361 16.84 3.44 -3.42
CA GLU A 361 17.84 3.93 -2.46
C GLU A 361 17.32 5.15 -1.65
N LYS A 362 16.64 6.10 -2.31
CA LYS A 362 16.00 7.22 -1.63
C LYS A 362 14.91 6.77 -0.65
N SER A 363 14.08 5.78 -1.05
CA SER A 363 13.08 5.22 -0.15
C SER A 363 13.70 4.56 1.07
N ALA A 364 14.79 3.78 0.88
CA ALA A 364 15.51 3.16 1.98
C ALA A 364 16.07 4.19 2.95
N TYR A 365 16.76 5.22 2.42
CA TYR A 365 17.28 6.31 3.23
C TYR A 365 16.17 7.01 4.02
N TRP A 366 15.08 7.38 3.35
CA TRP A 366 13.98 8.10 3.97
C TRP A 366 13.34 7.29 5.10
N LEU A 367 13.02 6.02 4.87
CA LEU A 367 12.36 5.15 5.85
C LEU A 367 13.23 4.82 7.07
N VAL A 368 14.53 4.79 6.89
CA VAL A 368 15.48 4.62 8.02
C VAL A 368 15.54 5.87 8.89
N HIS A 369 15.44 7.08 8.31
CA HIS A 369 15.69 8.33 9.04
C HIS A 369 14.43 9.13 9.44
N ASN A 370 13.26 8.82 8.87
CA ASN A 370 12.03 9.59 9.13
C ASN A 370 11.06 8.80 10.01
N ARG A 371 11.45 8.62 11.27
CA ARG A 371 10.70 7.99 12.34
C ARG A 371 10.68 8.86 13.59
N PHE A 372 9.63 8.74 14.37
CA PHE A 372 9.64 9.33 15.71
C PHE A 372 10.67 8.62 16.59
N ALA A 373 11.39 9.39 17.39
CA ALA A 373 12.44 8.86 18.25
C ALA A 373 11.89 7.83 19.26
N GLU A 374 12.72 6.86 19.65
CA GLU A 374 12.36 5.82 20.64
C GLU A 374 12.09 6.39 22.03
N ASP A 375 12.66 7.54 22.35
CA ASP A 375 12.47 8.30 23.58
C ASP A 375 11.47 9.44 23.44
N HIS A 376 10.69 9.49 22.34
CA HIS A 376 9.68 10.52 22.13
C HIS A 376 8.77 10.65 23.37
N PRO A 377 8.47 11.88 23.85
CA PRO A 377 7.69 12.08 25.07
C PRO A 377 6.30 11.43 25.00
N ASP A 378 5.64 11.50 23.85
CA ASP A 378 4.41 10.73 23.63
C ASP A 378 4.76 9.28 23.25
N LYS A 379 4.47 8.35 24.18
CA LYS A 379 4.73 6.92 24.02
C LYS A 379 4.01 6.29 22.82
N ASN A 380 2.90 6.88 22.38
CA ASN A 380 2.13 6.37 21.26
C ASN A 380 2.78 6.67 19.89
N LEU A 381 3.80 7.53 19.84
CA LEU A 381 4.54 7.85 18.61
C LEU A 381 5.90 7.14 18.53
N ARG A 382 6.41 6.59 19.63
CA ARG A 382 7.76 6.01 19.70
C ARG A 382 7.99 4.97 18.63
N GLY A 383 9.00 5.20 17.78
CA GLY A 383 9.41 4.30 16.71
C GLY A 383 8.45 4.26 15.50
N GLN A 384 7.31 4.94 15.53
CA GLN A 384 6.45 5.02 14.35
C GLN A 384 7.13 5.76 13.21
N VAL A 385 6.93 5.29 11.98
CA VAL A 385 7.31 6.00 10.76
C VAL A 385 6.37 7.18 10.54
N ILE A 386 6.89 8.28 10.03
CA ILE A 386 6.09 9.48 9.75
C ILE A 386 5.11 9.17 8.61
N GLU A 387 3.82 9.21 8.93
CA GLU A 387 2.69 9.06 8.01
C GLU A 387 1.62 10.08 8.40
N THR A 388 1.95 11.37 8.27
CA THR A 388 1.06 12.42 8.76
C THR A 388 -0.02 12.75 7.74
N ARG A 389 -1.24 12.93 8.22
CA ARG A 389 -2.36 13.38 7.42
C ARG A 389 -3.15 14.46 8.14
N ILE A 390 -3.43 15.55 7.43
CA ILE A 390 -4.39 16.56 7.88
C ILE A 390 -5.79 16.05 7.54
N ARG A 391 -6.65 15.99 8.56
CA ARG A 391 -8.07 15.66 8.39
C ARG A 391 -8.94 16.83 8.82
N SER A 392 -10.07 17.02 8.15
CA SER A 392 -11.07 18.03 8.50
C SER A 392 -12.44 17.36 8.62
N LYS A 393 -13.01 17.39 9.83
CA LYS A 393 -14.38 16.94 10.11
C LYS A 393 -14.97 17.86 11.17
N GLY A 394 -15.41 19.06 10.76
CA GLY A 394 -15.84 20.11 11.66
C GLY A 394 -14.71 20.84 12.39
N LYS A 395 -13.56 20.21 12.61
CA LYS A 395 -12.30 20.77 13.08
C LYS A 395 -11.13 20.11 12.35
N VAL A 396 -9.99 20.78 12.29
CA VAL A 396 -8.77 20.28 11.68
C VAL A 396 -7.99 19.45 12.71
N TRP A 397 -7.58 18.23 12.33
CA TRP A 397 -6.74 17.34 13.12
C TRP A 397 -5.53 16.92 12.32
N LEU A 398 -4.45 16.65 13.05
CA LEU A 398 -3.28 15.98 12.51
C LEU A 398 -3.25 14.55 13.05
N VAL A 399 -3.16 13.57 12.19
CA VAL A 399 -3.01 12.17 12.57
C VAL A 399 -1.69 11.61 12.05
N ASN A 400 -1.09 10.66 12.77
CA ASN A 400 -0.07 9.76 12.24
C ASN A 400 -0.68 8.37 12.08
N ARG A 401 -0.53 7.79 10.91
CA ARG A 401 -1.16 6.52 10.56
C ARG A 401 -0.19 5.35 10.77
N ASP A 402 -0.64 4.30 11.43
CA ASP A 402 0.15 3.08 11.69
C ASP A 402 0.62 2.35 10.42
N ILE A 403 -0.13 2.50 9.32
CA ILE A 403 0.22 1.87 8.05
C ILE A 403 1.57 2.34 7.50
N GLY A 404 2.00 3.57 7.78
CA GLY A 404 3.36 4.02 7.45
C GLY A 404 4.41 3.10 8.06
N THR A 405 4.21 2.71 9.31
CA THR A 405 5.11 1.80 10.05
C THR A 405 5.03 0.37 9.51
N SER A 406 3.82 -0.14 9.22
CA SER A 406 3.63 -1.49 8.69
C SER A 406 4.25 -1.64 7.30
N PHE A 407 4.00 -0.72 6.37
CA PHE A 407 4.62 -0.76 5.04
C PHE A 407 6.13 -0.55 5.09
N ALA A 408 6.63 0.31 5.99
CA ALA A 408 8.07 0.51 6.17
C ALA A 408 8.78 -0.78 6.61
N LEU A 409 8.24 -1.53 7.58
CA LEU A 409 8.82 -2.79 8.00
C LEU A 409 8.83 -3.82 6.85
N ARG A 410 7.76 -3.89 6.05
CA ARG A 410 7.71 -4.73 4.86
C ARG A 410 8.81 -4.33 3.88
N PHE A 411 8.88 -3.04 3.51
CA PHE A 411 9.90 -2.54 2.59
C PHE A 411 11.33 -2.81 3.09
N LEU A 412 11.64 -2.46 4.33
CA LEU A 412 12.99 -2.63 4.91
C LEU A 412 13.43 -4.10 4.91
N SER A 413 12.48 -5.01 5.19
CA SER A 413 12.73 -6.45 5.14
C SER A 413 13.00 -6.94 3.72
N ASP A 414 12.25 -6.47 2.74
CA ASP A 414 12.44 -6.82 1.33
C ASP A 414 13.69 -6.16 0.75
N TYR A 415 14.01 -4.93 1.16
CA TYR A 415 15.23 -4.23 0.77
C TYR A 415 16.48 -4.91 1.34
N TYR A 416 16.44 -5.39 2.59
CA TYR A 416 17.51 -6.18 3.17
C TYR A 416 17.84 -7.41 2.30
N LYS A 417 16.82 -8.16 1.86
CA LYS A 417 16.98 -9.30 0.95
C LYS A 417 17.49 -8.86 -0.43
N PHE A 418 16.91 -7.78 -0.97
CA PHE A 418 17.27 -7.25 -2.28
C PHE A 418 18.76 -6.90 -2.34
N LYS A 419 19.29 -6.24 -1.32
CA LYS A 419 20.72 -5.90 -1.24
C LYS A 419 21.62 -7.13 -0.99
N SER A 420 21.13 -8.14 -0.28
CA SER A 420 21.91 -9.37 0.00
C SER A 420 22.04 -10.28 -1.22
N PHE A 421 21.14 -10.18 -2.20
CA PHE A 421 21.21 -10.92 -3.47
C PHE A 421 22.08 -10.22 -4.53
N GLN A 422 22.53 -9.00 -4.28
CA GLN A 422 23.40 -8.25 -5.19
C GLN A 422 24.90 -8.41 -4.88
N ASN A 423 25.23 -9.10 -3.79
CA ASN A 423 26.59 -9.50 -3.40
C ASN A 423 26.79 -10.99 -3.71
#